data_65daab04bc5d04c3c094644aa71831db
#
_entry.id   65daab04bc5d04c3c094644aa71831db
#
_cell.length_a   1.000
_cell.length_b   1.000
_cell.length_c   1.000
_cell.angle_alpha   90.00
_cell.angle_beta   90.00
_cell.angle_gamma   90.00
#
_symmetry.space_group_name_H-M   'P 1'
#
loop_
_entity.id
_entity.type
_entity.pdbx_description
1 polymer ?
#
loop_
_entity_poly.entity_id
_entity_poly.type
_entity_poly.pdbx_seq_one_letter_code
_entity_poly.pdbx_strand_id
1 'polypeptide(L)'
;PLLGPFVNVCLRCAAEPPLASRICHDCVRQTIELVSLPVNLRMVACKSCSSLKVPGTWTEFKDLDSAVSSFVESSVDWNTDTKKQAIQLTLNQLDPHRFRVEVNCTGVFQEVALSSLLKSETNVKFQVCQNCSRQAGGYYESILQIRTKRKEILDLAVDLVYNEIDSGPSELFTPEAGTVRGGFDFQLSSTEKGRSLARELMIKFGGQVTETSKLIGRKDGRDLLRHTFGVRLPDVKTGDHLFLDEGVWCVTRIDRRKANLKRLI
;
A
#
# COMPACT_ATOMS: atom_id res chain seq x y z
N PRO A 1 -48.91 37.17 -37.71
CA PRO A 1 -47.54 36.72 -37.75
C PRO A 1 -47.53 35.24 -37.42
N LEU A 2 -47.41 34.41 -38.42
CA LEU A 2 -47.36 32.94 -38.37
C LEU A 2 -45.98 32.59 -37.88
N LEU A 3 -45.86 32.15 -36.64
CA LEU A 3 -44.75 31.36 -36.18
C LEU A 3 -44.88 29.98 -36.87
N GLY A 4 -44.13 29.79 -37.97
CA GLY A 4 -44.01 28.50 -38.63
C GLY A 4 -43.46 27.44 -37.64
N PRO A 5 -43.73 26.16 -37.84
CA PRO A 5 -43.23 25.08 -36.98
C PRO A 5 -41.71 25.21 -36.91
N PHE A 6 -41.15 25.29 -35.68
CA PHE A 6 -39.72 25.22 -35.45
C PHE A 6 -39.24 23.86 -36.03
N VAL A 7 -38.66 23.94 -37.23
CA VAL A 7 -38.06 22.77 -37.84
C VAL A 7 -36.86 22.37 -36.95
N ASN A 8 -37.00 21.25 -36.27
CA ASN A 8 -35.97 20.75 -35.38
C ASN A 8 -34.90 20.09 -36.28
N VAL A 9 -33.96 20.88 -36.79
CA VAL A 9 -32.86 20.42 -37.64
C VAL A 9 -31.53 20.51 -36.95
N CYS A 10 -30.62 19.63 -37.32
CA CYS A 10 -29.25 19.66 -36.86
C CYS A 10 -28.60 21.00 -37.23
N LEU A 11 -28.09 21.73 -36.28
CA LEU A 11 -27.43 23.02 -36.47
C LEU A 11 -26.20 22.95 -37.39
N ARG A 12 -25.67 21.78 -37.66
CA ARG A 12 -24.46 21.59 -38.45
C ARG A 12 -24.71 21.06 -39.87
N CYS A 13 -25.55 20.05 -40.04
CA CYS A 13 -25.80 19.43 -41.34
C CYS A 13 -27.23 19.55 -41.84
N ALA A 14 -28.12 20.27 -41.09
CA ALA A 14 -29.53 20.43 -41.38
C ALA A 14 -30.36 19.13 -41.48
N ALA A 15 -29.81 17.98 -41.13
CA ALA A 15 -30.57 16.74 -41.01
C ALA A 15 -31.53 16.81 -39.78
N GLU A 16 -32.58 15.98 -39.77
CA GLU A 16 -33.46 15.87 -38.60
C GLU A 16 -32.73 15.20 -37.46
N PRO A 17 -32.50 15.88 -36.31
CA PRO A 17 -31.85 15.29 -35.14
C PRO A 17 -32.87 14.53 -34.30
N PRO A 18 -32.44 13.57 -33.45
CA PRO A 18 -33.28 13.04 -32.40
C PRO A 18 -33.69 14.15 -31.43
N LEU A 19 -34.90 14.06 -30.91
CA LEU A 19 -35.68 15.09 -30.20
C LEU A 19 -34.99 15.82 -29.01
N ALA A 20 -33.88 15.31 -28.48
CA ALA A 20 -33.19 15.83 -27.28
C ALA A 20 -31.91 16.64 -27.58
N SER A 21 -31.43 16.69 -28.81
CA SER A 21 -30.13 17.29 -29.15
C SER A 21 -30.25 18.28 -30.32
N ARG A 22 -29.52 19.40 -30.24
CA ARG A 22 -29.42 20.35 -31.38
C ARG A 22 -28.46 19.88 -32.47
N ILE A 23 -27.78 18.76 -32.29
CA ILE A 23 -26.79 18.17 -33.18
C ILE A 23 -27.15 16.71 -33.39
N CYS A 24 -27.16 16.21 -34.63
CA CYS A 24 -27.47 14.82 -34.92
C CYS A 24 -26.33 13.87 -34.51
N HIS A 25 -26.62 12.60 -34.30
CA HIS A 25 -25.65 11.60 -33.81
C HIS A 25 -24.41 11.49 -34.72
N ASP A 26 -24.57 11.64 -36.04
CA ASP A 26 -23.44 11.57 -36.98
C ASP A 26 -22.52 12.79 -36.84
N CYS A 27 -23.08 13.97 -36.65
CA CYS A 27 -22.29 15.15 -36.35
C CYS A 27 -21.59 15.05 -34.99
N VAL A 28 -22.25 14.50 -33.97
CA VAL A 28 -21.61 14.20 -32.67
C VAL A 28 -20.42 13.28 -32.87
N ARG A 29 -20.57 12.16 -33.56
CA ARG A 29 -19.47 11.22 -33.87
C ARG A 29 -18.27 11.84 -34.57
N GLN A 30 -18.53 12.82 -35.44
CA GLN A 30 -17.49 13.47 -36.26
C GLN A 30 -16.78 14.62 -35.52
N THR A 31 -17.41 15.20 -34.51
CA THR A 31 -16.93 16.47 -33.94
C THR A 31 -16.57 16.44 -32.49
N ILE A 32 -17.11 15.47 -31.74
CA ILE A 32 -16.85 15.42 -30.31
C ILE A 32 -15.58 14.62 -30.08
N GLU A 33 -14.60 15.26 -29.51
CA GLU A 33 -13.44 14.62 -28.94
C GLU A 33 -13.87 14.00 -27.60
N LEU A 34 -13.91 12.65 -27.56
CA LEU A 34 -14.34 11.88 -26.37
C LEU A 34 -13.36 12.02 -25.24
N VAL A 35 -12.07 11.93 -25.59
CA VAL A 35 -10.93 11.93 -24.66
C VAL A 35 -9.73 12.57 -25.31
N SER A 36 -8.86 13.16 -24.48
CA SER A 36 -7.53 13.56 -24.89
C SER A 36 -6.47 12.88 -24.05
N LEU A 37 -5.30 12.66 -24.62
CA LEU A 37 -4.14 12.07 -23.97
C LEU A 37 -2.87 12.72 -24.56
N PRO A 38 -1.95 13.19 -23.72
CA PRO A 38 -0.66 13.70 -24.22
C PRO A 38 0.11 12.62 -25.00
N VAL A 39 0.69 13.00 -26.14
CA VAL A 39 1.48 12.09 -26.98
C VAL A 39 2.71 11.56 -26.23
N ASN A 40 3.29 12.39 -25.35
CA ASN A 40 4.45 12.04 -24.52
C ASN A 40 4.12 12.23 -23.06
N LEU A 41 4.16 11.15 -22.33
CA LEU A 41 3.98 11.12 -20.88
C LEU A 41 5.34 10.94 -20.18
N ARG A 42 5.46 11.52 -19.00
CA ARG A 42 6.67 11.38 -18.17
C ARG A 42 6.27 11.00 -16.76
N MET A 43 6.74 9.86 -16.32
CA MET A 43 6.52 9.38 -14.95
C MET A 43 7.83 9.12 -14.22
N VAL A 44 7.76 9.06 -12.91
CA VAL A 44 8.88 8.70 -12.05
C VAL A 44 8.51 7.47 -11.25
N ALA A 45 9.27 6.39 -11.41
CA ALA A 45 9.07 5.14 -10.69
C ALA A 45 10.27 4.83 -9.78
N CYS A 46 10.03 4.08 -8.72
CA CYS A 46 11.11 3.59 -7.87
C CYS A 46 11.82 2.42 -8.56
N LYS A 47 13.17 2.50 -8.60
CA LYS A 47 14.00 1.44 -9.18
C LYS A 47 13.89 0.11 -8.41
N SER A 48 13.60 0.16 -7.11
CA SER A 48 13.69 -1.02 -6.22
C SER A 48 12.32 -1.66 -5.95
N CYS A 49 11.22 -0.89 -5.89
CA CYS A 49 9.90 -1.40 -5.51
C CYS A 49 8.77 -1.04 -6.49
N SER A 50 9.11 -0.48 -7.65
CA SER A 50 8.14 -0.07 -8.70
C SER A 50 7.06 0.93 -8.26
N SER A 51 7.17 1.53 -7.05
CA SER A 51 6.25 2.58 -6.63
C SER A 51 6.31 3.77 -7.60
N LEU A 52 5.16 4.34 -7.90
CA LEU A 52 5.01 5.52 -8.73
C LEU A 52 5.04 6.78 -7.86
N LYS A 53 5.81 7.77 -8.29
CA LYS A 53 5.81 9.09 -7.66
C LYS A 53 4.64 9.91 -8.18
N VAL A 54 3.68 10.15 -7.30
CA VAL A 54 2.57 11.08 -7.53
C VAL A 54 2.84 12.40 -6.76
N PRO A 55 2.15 13.52 -7.04
CA PRO A 55 2.36 14.76 -6.30
C PRO A 55 2.25 14.55 -4.77
N GLY A 56 3.36 14.74 -4.06
CA GLY A 56 3.44 14.66 -2.59
C GLY A 56 3.73 13.27 -2.00
N THR A 57 3.59 12.17 -2.75
CA THR A 57 3.75 10.81 -2.19
C THR A 57 4.25 9.79 -3.21
N TRP A 58 4.53 8.58 -2.73
CA TRP A 58 4.81 7.41 -3.55
C TRP A 58 3.67 6.41 -3.37
N THR A 59 3.11 5.93 -4.47
CA THR A 59 2.04 4.92 -4.49
C THR A 59 2.62 3.59 -4.95
N GLU A 60 2.31 2.52 -4.21
CA GLU A 60 2.80 1.18 -4.50
C GLU A 60 2.00 0.50 -5.60
N PHE A 61 2.73 -0.26 -6.41
CA PHE A 61 2.18 -1.12 -7.45
C PHE A 61 2.87 -2.48 -7.40
N LYS A 62 2.18 -3.50 -7.87
CA LYS A 62 2.69 -4.87 -7.93
C LYS A 62 3.95 -4.95 -8.80
N ASP A 63 3.93 -4.24 -9.93
CA ASP A 63 4.99 -4.23 -10.94
C ASP A 63 4.98 -2.91 -11.72
N LEU A 64 5.98 -2.73 -12.57
CA LEU A 64 6.13 -1.51 -13.37
C LEU A 64 4.99 -1.36 -14.39
N ASP A 65 4.51 -2.45 -14.97
CA ASP A 65 3.44 -2.42 -15.97
C ASP A 65 2.13 -1.92 -15.36
N SER A 66 1.80 -2.39 -14.15
CA SER A 66 0.66 -1.90 -13.38
C SER A 66 0.79 -0.41 -13.03
N ALA A 67 2.00 0.05 -12.69
CA ALA A 67 2.28 1.46 -12.41
C ALA A 67 2.12 2.33 -13.66
N VAL A 68 2.63 1.87 -14.83
CA VAL A 68 2.48 2.56 -16.11
C VAL A 68 1.02 2.62 -16.51
N SER A 69 0.28 1.50 -16.41
CA SER A 69 -1.15 1.44 -16.72
C SER A 69 -1.95 2.45 -15.91
N SER A 70 -1.79 2.44 -14.59
CA SER A 70 -2.48 3.37 -13.69
C SER A 70 -2.12 4.83 -13.97
N PHE A 71 -0.85 5.11 -14.29
CA PHE A 71 -0.41 6.45 -14.64
C PHE A 71 -1.05 6.95 -15.95
N VAL A 72 -1.10 6.09 -16.98
CA VAL A 72 -1.72 6.42 -18.27
C VAL A 72 -3.23 6.63 -18.08
N GLU A 73 -3.91 5.74 -17.37
CA GLU A 73 -5.34 5.88 -17.06
C GLU A 73 -5.66 7.21 -16.37
N SER A 74 -4.84 7.60 -15.39
CA SER A 74 -4.99 8.88 -14.69
C SER A 74 -4.65 10.10 -15.54
N SER A 75 -3.96 9.91 -16.67
CA SER A 75 -3.57 10.96 -17.61
C SER A 75 -4.57 11.15 -18.74
N VAL A 76 -5.59 10.28 -18.84
CA VAL A 76 -6.68 10.40 -19.80
C VAL A 76 -7.63 11.51 -19.34
N ASP A 77 -7.76 12.55 -20.14
CA ASP A 77 -8.71 13.63 -19.88
C ASP A 77 -10.01 13.39 -20.65
N TRP A 78 -11.08 13.14 -19.90
CA TRP A 78 -12.39 12.83 -20.45
C TRP A 78 -13.20 14.09 -20.68
N ASN A 79 -13.94 14.12 -21.79
CA ASN A 79 -14.97 15.13 -21.97
C ASN A 79 -15.98 15.06 -20.81
N THR A 80 -16.27 16.20 -20.20
CA THR A 80 -17.04 16.32 -18.93
C THR A 80 -18.42 15.71 -18.99
N ASP A 81 -19.04 15.69 -20.17
CA ASP A 81 -20.41 15.16 -20.39
C ASP A 81 -20.42 13.66 -20.73
N THR A 82 -19.26 13.00 -20.72
CA THR A 82 -19.14 11.58 -21.04
C THR A 82 -19.57 10.70 -19.88
N LYS A 83 -20.51 9.79 -20.16
CA LYS A 83 -21.00 8.77 -19.23
C LYS A 83 -20.49 7.38 -19.65
N LYS A 84 -20.56 6.39 -18.71
CA LYS A 84 -20.17 4.99 -18.95
C LYS A 84 -18.77 4.87 -19.56
N GLN A 85 -17.81 5.59 -18.96
CA GLN A 85 -16.41 5.59 -19.36
C GLN A 85 -15.78 4.21 -19.16
N ALA A 86 -15.07 3.71 -20.15
CA ALA A 86 -14.26 2.51 -20.04
C ALA A 86 -12.95 2.69 -20.83
N ILE A 87 -11.87 2.15 -20.27
CA ILE A 87 -10.52 2.20 -20.83
C ILE A 87 -10.01 0.77 -20.99
N GLN A 88 -9.41 0.48 -22.13
CA GLN A 88 -8.62 -0.72 -22.38
C GLN A 88 -7.22 -0.28 -22.81
N LEU A 89 -6.20 -0.77 -22.12
CA LEU A 89 -4.81 -0.45 -22.36
C LEU A 89 -4.06 -1.62 -22.95
N THR A 90 -3.20 -1.33 -23.93
CA THR A 90 -2.18 -2.26 -24.42
C THR A 90 -0.83 -1.59 -24.26
N LEU A 91 0.04 -2.22 -23.46
CA LEU A 91 1.41 -1.77 -23.23
C LEU A 91 2.39 -2.54 -24.09
N ASN A 92 3.33 -1.84 -24.71
CA ASN A 92 4.45 -2.42 -25.42
C ASN A 92 5.73 -1.73 -24.93
N GLN A 93 6.52 -2.46 -24.14
CA GLN A 93 7.80 -1.96 -23.66
C GLN A 93 8.81 -1.92 -24.81
N LEU A 94 9.32 -0.74 -25.12
CA LEU A 94 10.31 -0.52 -26.17
C LEU A 94 11.73 -0.71 -25.62
N ASP A 95 11.96 -0.21 -24.42
CA ASP A 95 13.22 -0.36 -23.66
C ASP A 95 12.92 -0.19 -22.14
N PRO A 96 13.89 -0.36 -21.24
CA PRO A 96 13.66 -0.25 -19.80
C PRO A 96 13.02 1.07 -19.32
N HIS A 97 13.11 2.11 -20.14
CA HIS A 97 12.65 3.46 -19.81
C HIS A 97 11.47 3.95 -20.65
N ARG A 98 11.07 3.21 -21.70
CA ARG A 98 10.05 3.66 -22.63
C ARG A 98 9.00 2.61 -22.92
N PHE A 99 7.74 3.04 -22.83
CA PHE A 99 6.57 2.24 -23.18
C PHE A 99 5.79 2.95 -24.27
N ARG A 100 5.39 2.20 -25.30
CA ARG A 100 4.36 2.62 -26.23
C ARG A 100 3.03 2.10 -25.73
N VAL A 101 2.06 3.00 -25.62
CA VAL A 101 0.75 2.69 -25.04
C VAL A 101 -0.31 2.96 -26.10
N GLU A 102 -1.17 1.98 -26.32
CA GLU A 102 -2.40 2.13 -27.07
C GLU A 102 -3.58 2.10 -26.10
N VAL A 103 -4.40 3.15 -26.14
CA VAL A 103 -5.51 3.37 -25.21
C VAL A 103 -6.80 3.38 -26.01
N ASN A 104 -7.61 2.35 -25.86
CA ASN A 104 -8.95 2.28 -26.43
C ASN A 104 -9.96 2.77 -25.37
N CYS A 105 -10.52 3.94 -25.60
CA CYS A 105 -11.50 4.57 -24.73
C CYS A 105 -12.90 4.45 -25.33
N THR A 106 -13.87 4.05 -24.54
CA THR A 106 -15.27 4.03 -24.91
C THR A 106 -16.12 4.80 -23.92
N GLY A 107 -17.16 5.45 -24.39
CA GLY A 107 -18.06 6.22 -23.53
C GLY A 107 -19.35 6.62 -24.26
N VAL A 108 -20.28 7.20 -23.54
CA VAL A 108 -21.55 7.69 -24.06
C VAL A 108 -21.62 9.19 -23.87
N PHE A 109 -21.71 9.94 -24.94
CA PHE A 109 -21.91 11.38 -24.97
C PHE A 109 -23.26 11.71 -25.58
N GLN A 110 -24.14 12.39 -24.86
CA GLN A 110 -25.52 12.73 -25.32
C GLN A 110 -26.24 11.53 -25.97
N GLU A 111 -26.25 10.38 -25.31
CA GLU A 111 -26.84 9.11 -25.76
C GLU A 111 -26.15 8.45 -26.97
N VAL A 112 -25.08 9.06 -27.49
CA VAL A 112 -24.28 8.48 -28.60
C VAL A 112 -23.10 7.71 -28.02
N ALA A 113 -22.99 6.42 -28.36
CA ALA A 113 -21.81 5.65 -28.06
C ALA A 113 -20.64 6.08 -28.95
N LEU A 114 -19.52 6.43 -28.33
CA LEU A 114 -18.30 6.87 -28.97
C LEU A 114 -17.14 5.97 -28.55
N SER A 115 -16.16 5.82 -29.45
CA SER A 115 -14.89 5.17 -29.17
C SER A 115 -13.74 5.99 -29.74
N SER A 116 -12.61 5.98 -29.05
CA SER A 116 -11.38 6.66 -29.48
C SER A 116 -10.18 5.77 -29.22
N LEU A 117 -9.33 5.61 -30.23
CA LEU A 117 -8.04 4.93 -30.09
C LEU A 117 -6.94 5.98 -30.04
N LEU A 118 -6.28 6.08 -28.90
CA LEU A 118 -5.19 7.01 -28.67
C LEU A 118 -3.86 6.25 -28.58
N LYS A 119 -2.78 6.93 -28.96
CA LYS A 119 -1.41 6.40 -28.83
C LYS A 119 -0.55 7.40 -28.07
N SER A 120 0.20 6.90 -27.11
CA SER A 120 1.12 7.71 -26.32
C SER A 120 2.45 6.98 -26.10
N GLU A 121 3.50 7.74 -25.87
CA GLU A 121 4.77 7.19 -25.38
C GLU A 121 5.00 7.64 -23.94
N THR A 122 5.17 6.69 -23.04
CA THR A 122 5.45 6.96 -21.62
C THR A 122 6.93 6.77 -21.34
N ASN A 123 7.59 7.82 -20.87
CA ASN A 123 8.98 7.82 -20.45
C ASN A 123 9.07 7.67 -18.95
N VAL A 124 9.76 6.63 -18.48
CA VAL A 124 9.95 6.30 -17.07
C VAL A 124 11.33 6.79 -16.62
N LYS A 125 11.35 7.71 -15.67
CA LYS A 125 12.55 8.11 -14.95
C LYS A 125 12.62 7.32 -13.65
N PHE A 126 13.72 6.59 -13.43
CA PHE A 126 13.91 5.86 -12.18
C PHE A 126 14.56 6.73 -11.12
N GLN A 127 14.01 6.67 -9.91
CA GLN A 127 14.54 7.23 -8.67
C GLN A 127 14.38 6.20 -7.56
N VAL A 128 15.14 6.31 -6.49
CA VAL A 128 14.89 5.50 -5.30
C VAL A 128 13.89 6.23 -4.42
N CYS A 129 12.80 5.57 -4.02
CA CYS A 129 11.83 6.15 -3.09
C CYS A 129 12.41 6.26 -1.68
N GLN A 130 11.77 7.08 -0.84
CA GLN A 130 12.26 7.32 0.52
C GLN A 130 12.32 6.02 1.35
N ASN A 131 11.34 5.13 1.21
CA ASN A 131 11.31 3.85 1.95
C ASN A 131 12.48 2.95 1.55
N CYS A 132 12.69 2.75 0.24
CA CYS A 132 13.82 1.96 -0.24
C CYS A 132 15.18 2.58 0.15
N SER A 133 15.29 3.91 0.13
CA SER A 133 16.49 4.61 0.58
C SER A 133 16.74 4.42 2.08
N ARG A 134 15.68 4.52 2.91
CA ARG A 134 15.77 4.27 4.35
C ARG A 134 16.14 2.82 4.65
N GLN A 135 15.51 1.87 3.96
CA GLN A 135 15.81 0.45 4.12
C GLN A 135 17.25 0.12 3.75
N ALA A 136 17.73 0.59 2.61
CA ALA A 136 19.11 0.41 2.17
C ALA A 136 20.13 1.11 3.09
N GLY A 137 19.74 2.21 3.73
CA GLY A 137 20.55 2.94 4.71
C GLY A 137 20.49 2.36 6.13
N GLY A 138 19.83 1.24 6.35
CA GLY A 138 19.70 0.63 7.69
C GLY A 138 18.94 1.50 8.69
N TYR A 139 17.98 2.31 8.21
CA TYR A 139 17.21 3.20 9.07
C TYR A 139 16.25 2.42 9.98
N TYR A 140 16.24 2.75 11.28
CA TYR A 140 15.26 2.24 12.23
C TYR A 140 14.94 3.28 13.31
N GLU A 141 13.71 3.22 13.84
CA GLU A 141 13.20 4.09 14.89
C GLU A 141 13.12 3.38 16.24
N SER A 142 12.93 2.07 16.21
CA SER A 142 12.80 1.29 17.44
C SER A 142 13.50 -0.07 17.37
N ILE A 143 13.74 -0.63 18.54
CA ILE A 143 14.25 -2.00 18.73
C ILE A 143 13.20 -2.77 19.53
N LEU A 144 12.78 -3.91 19.03
CA LEU A 144 11.96 -4.88 19.75
C LEU A 144 12.86 -6.03 20.22
N GLN A 145 12.97 -6.20 21.53
CA GLN A 145 13.80 -7.21 22.15
C GLN A 145 12.91 -8.28 22.79
N ILE A 146 12.98 -9.50 22.29
CA ILE A 146 12.24 -10.66 22.82
C ILE A 146 13.18 -11.49 23.67
N ARG A 147 12.81 -11.77 24.89
CA ARG A 147 13.62 -12.54 25.87
C ARG A 147 12.79 -13.66 26.48
N THR A 148 13.28 -14.88 26.38
CA THR A 148 12.78 -16.09 27.04
C THR A 148 13.87 -17.17 27.03
N LYS A 149 13.85 -18.08 28.00
CA LYS A 149 14.76 -19.24 28.01
C LYS A 149 14.23 -20.39 27.17
N ARG A 150 12.95 -20.35 26.76
CA ARG A 150 12.30 -21.43 26.06
C ARG A 150 12.29 -21.17 24.57
N LYS A 151 13.05 -21.99 23.84
CA LYS A 151 13.26 -21.85 22.41
C LYS A 151 11.93 -21.87 21.63
N GLU A 152 11.03 -22.81 21.94
CA GLU A 152 9.74 -22.96 21.23
C GLU A 152 8.85 -21.70 21.35
N ILE A 153 8.87 -21.03 22.52
CA ILE A 153 8.13 -19.76 22.72
C ILE A 153 8.81 -18.64 21.94
N LEU A 154 10.15 -18.66 21.91
CA LEU A 154 10.90 -17.66 21.15
C LEU A 154 10.59 -17.78 19.65
N ASP A 155 10.65 -19.00 19.09
CA ASP A 155 10.40 -19.25 17.67
C ASP A 155 8.98 -18.78 17.28
N LEU A 156 7.96 -19.15 18.06
CA LEU A 156 6.58 -18.70 17.84
C LEU A 156 6.41 -17.17 17.93
N ALA A 157 7.14 -16.51 18.84
CA ALA A 157 7.11 -15.07 18.99
C ALA A 157 7.81 -14.35 17.83
N VAL A 158 8.91 -14.90 17.34
CA VAL A 158 9.66 -14.41 16.18
C VAL A 158 8.82 -14.56 14.91
N ASP A 159 8.18 -15.71 14.69
CA ASP A 159 7.29 -15.96 13.54
C ASP A 159 6.10 -14.97 13.53
N LEU A 160 5.52 -14.68 14.70
CA LEU A 160 4.46 -13.68 14.80
C LEU A 160 4.94 -12.33 14.32
N VAL A 161 6.13 -11.88 14.76
CA VAL A 161 6.67 -10.58 14.37
C VAL A 161 6.94 -10.52 12.88
N TYR A 162 7.53 -11.56 12.28
CA TYR A 162 7.75 -11.60 10.82
C TYR A 162 6.44 -11.56 10.05
N ASN A 163 5.44 -12.35 10.43
CA ASN A 163 4.13 -12.35 9.79
C ASN A 163 3.46 -10.98 9.83
N GLU A 164 3.60 -10.25 10.94
CA GLU A 164 3.06 -8.90 11.08
C GLU A 164 3.84 -7.84 10.28
N ILE A 165 5.13 -8.05 10.06
CA ILE A 165 5.93 -7.20 9.18
C ILE A 165 5.57 -7.46 7.72
N ASP A 166 5.51 -8.73 7.31
CA ASP A 166 5.26 -9.14 5.92
C ASP A 166 3.84 -8.81 5.45
N SER A 167 2.85 -8.84 6.36
CA SER A 167 1.46 -8.44 6.08
C SER A 167 1.20 -6.94 6.26
N GLY A 168 2.16 -6.20 6.77
CA GLY A 168 2.07 -4.76 7.04
C GLY A 168 2.27 -3.90 5.79
N PRO A 169 2.15 -2.57 5.93
CA PRO A 169 2.47 -1.64 4.86
C PRO A 169 3.98 -1.65 4.56
N SER A 170 4.36 -1.30 3.35
CA SER A 170 5.77 -1.31 2.90
C SER A 170 6.71 -0.37 3.64
N GLU A 171 6.15 0.64 4.32
CA GLU A 171 6.90 1.51 5.22
C GLU A 171 7.39 0.77 6.46
N LEU A 172 6.77 -0.36 6.78
CA LEU A 172 7.17 -1.23 7.87
C LEU A 172 8.18 -2.26 7.36
N PHE A 173 9.41 -2.11 7.79
CA PHE A 173 10.49 -3.05 7.49
C PHE A 173 11.43 -3.22 8.68
N THR A 174 12.19 -4.30 8.65
CA THR A 174 13.26 -4.58 9.61
C THR A 174 14.61 -4.58 8.88
N PRO A 175 15.45 -3.55 9.08
CA PRO A 175 16.78 -3.52 8.45
C PRO A 175 17.70 -4.61 8.98
N GLU A 176 17.55 -4.94 10.25
CA GLU A 176 18.35 -5.95 10.91
C GLU A 176 17.50 -6.69 11.95
N ALA A 177 17.61 -8.00 11.95
CA ALA A 177 17.03 -8.89 12.94
C ALA A 177 17.96 -10.06 13.20
N GLY A 178 18.05 -10.50 14.45
CA GLY A 178 18.95 -11.60 14.76
C GLY A 178 18.84 -12.15 16.17
N THR A 179 19.36 -13.37 16.31
CA THR A 179 19.46 -14.05 17.59
C THR A 179 20.53 -13.39 18.46
N VAL A 180 20.21 -13.16 19.71
CA VAL A 180 21.13 -12.65 20.73
C VAL A 180 21.14 -13.58 21.95
N ARG A 181 22.04 -13.35 22.89
CA ARG A 181 22.07 -14.14 24.12
C ARG A 181 20.74 -14.02 24.88
N GLY A 182 20.00 -15.14 24.96
CA GLY A 182 18.72 -15.23 25.68
C GLY A 182 17.52 -14.67 24.94
N GLY A 183 17.57 -14.51 23.61
CA GLY A 183 16.43 -14.03 22.84
C GLY A 183 16.70 -13.65 21.41
N PHE A 184 15.88 -12.73 20.91
CA PHE A 184 15.94 -12.23 19.54
C PHE A 184 15.67 -10.74 19.52
N ASP A 185 16.36 -9.99 18.67
CA ASP A 185 16.20 -8.54 18.49
C ASP A 185 15.79 -8.19 17.08
N PHE A 186 14.84 -7.27 16.94
CA PHE A 186 14.42 -6.68 15.67
C PHE A 186 14.67 -5.16 15.70
N GLN A 187 15.31 -4.64 14.69
CA GLN A 187 15.28 -3.21 14.40
C GLN A 187 14.05 -2.93 13.53
N LEU A 188 13.21 -1.98 13.91
CA LEU A 188 11.96 -1.68 13.22
C LEU A 188 11.94 -0.24 12.71
N SER A 189 11.45 -0.05 11.50
CA SER A 189 11.30 1.28 10.86
C SER A 189 10.27 2.19 11.53
N SER A 190 9.41 1.64 12.41
CA SER A 190 8.33 2.36 13.09
C SER A 190 8.33 2.13 14.59
N THR A 191 8.27 3.22 15.36
CA THR A 191 8.11 3.18 16.81
C THR A 191 6.72 2.70 17.24
N GLU A 192 5.66 3.13 16.51
CA GLU A 192 4.29 2.76 16.82
C GLU A 192 4.06 1.25 16.63
N LYS A 193 4.56 0.70 15.53
CA LYS A 193 4.46 -0.74 15.29
C LYS A 193 5.28 -1.55 16.29
N GLY A 194 6.47 -1.08 16.65
CA GLY A 194 7.27 -1.71 17.71
C GLY A 194 6.52 -1.80 19.04
N ARG A 195 5.82 -0.73 19.42
CA ARG A 195 4.98 -0.70 20.61
C ARG A 195 3.77 -1.63 20.51
N SER A 196 3.12 -1.66 19.33
CA SER A 196 1.99 -2.55 19.04
C SER A 196 2.40 -4.02 19.14
N LEU A 197 3.49 -4.40 18.49
CA LEU A 197 4.03 -5.77 18.51
C LEU A 197 4.40 -6.22 19.94
N ALA A 198 5.03 -5.33 20.72
CA ALA A 198 5.36 -5.63 22.10
C ALA A 198 4.11 -5.94 22.95
N ARG A 199 3.02 -5.18 22.75
CA ARG A 199 1.73 -5.43 23.40
C ARG A 199 1.08 -6.72 22.96
N GLU A 200 1.13 -7.00 21.66
CA GLU A 200 0.55 -8.20 21.06
C GLU A 200 1.24 -9.46 21.57
N LEU A 201 2.57 -9.47 21.60
CA LEU A 201 3.37 -10.54 22.20
C LEU A 201 2.97 -10.78 23.67
N MET A 202 2.82 -9.69 24.46
CA MET A 202 2.37 -9.80 25.85
C MET A 202 0.95 -10.35 25.96
N ILE A 203 0.04 -10.00 25.06
CA ILE A 203 -1.35 -10.51 25.08
C ILE A 203 -1.37 -12.00 24.74
N LYS A 204 -0.61 -12.41 23.72
CA LYS A 204 -0.62 -13.79 23.20
C LYS A 204 0.14 -14.77 24.08
N PHE A 205 1.31 -14.38 24.56
CA PHE A 205 2.23 -15.27 25.30
C PHE A 205 2.30 -14.96 26.80
N GLY A 206 1.76 -13.84 27.24
CA GLY A 206 1.98 -13.32 28.58
C GLY A 206 3.32 -12.64 28.76
N GLY A 207 3.66 -12.28 30.01
CA GLY A 207 4.96 -11.71 30.35
C GLY A 207 4.93 -10.21 30.69
N GLN A 208 6.04 -9.54 30.45
CA GLN A 208 6.22 -8.12 30.80
C GLN A 208 6.79 -7.35 29.61
N VAL A 209 6.32 -6.11 29.44
CA VAL A 209 6.87 -5.15 28.48
C VAL A 209 7.50 -3.99 29.24
N THR A 210 8.70 -3.62 28.82
CA THR A 210 9.40 -2.41 29.27
C THR A 210 9.68 -1.53 28.07
N GLU A 211 9.48 -0.23 28.21
CA GLU A 211 9.81 0.75 27.17
C GLU A 211 10.87 1.70 27.72
N THR A 212 11.93 1.88 26.95
CA THR A 212 12.99 2.86 27.20
C THR A 212 13.23 3.69 25.94
N SER A 213 13.77 4.89 26.10
CA SER A 213 14.14 5.74 24.96
C SER A 213 15.51 6.34 25.15
N LYS A 214 16.23 6.53 24.06
CA LYS A 214 17.55 7.15 24.01
C LYS A 214 17.53 8.29 23.00
N LEU A 215 18.04 9.45 23.39
CA LEU A 215 18.28 10.56 22.49
C LEU A 215 19.41 10.20 21.54
N ILE A 216 19.14 10.23 20.21
CA ILE A 216 20.11 9.91 19.16
C ILE A 216 20.53 11.12 18.32
N GLY A 217 19.84 12.26 18.49
CA GLY A 217 20.14 13.49 17.78
C GLY A 217 19.00 14.49 17.85
N ARG A 218 19.14 15.58 17.07
CA ARG A 218 18.11 16.58 16.88
C ARG A 218 17.90 16.85 15.40
N LYS A 219 16.64 17.00 14.98
CA LYS A 219 16.27 17.40 13.63
C LYS A 219 15.17 18.47 13.69
N ASP A 220 15.38 19.58 13.00
CA ASP A 220 14.42 20.70 12.92
C ASP A 220 13.98 21.20 14.32
N GLY A 221 14.94 21.27 15.27
CA GLY A 221 14.68 21.70 16.66
C GLY A 221 13.99 20.66 17.56
N ARG A 222 13.67 19.47 17.04
CA ARG A 222 13.03 18.38 17.79
C ARG A 222 14.03 17.29 18.12
N ASP A 223 13.92 16.74 19.32
CA ASP A 223 14.73 15.61 19.76
C ASP A 223 14.33 14.35 19.00
N LEU A 224 15.33 13.66 18.43
CA LEU A 224 15.15 12.35 17.81
C LEU A 224 15.41 11.28 18.86
N LEU A 225 14.36 10.56 19.23
CA LEU A 225 14.41 9.47 20.20
C LEU A 225 14.39 8.14 19.47
N ARG A 226 15.20 7.20 19.95
CA ARG A 226 15.13 5.79 19.58
C ARG A 226 14.53 5.01 20.72
N HIS A 227 13.45 4.27 20.46
CA HIS A 227 12.74 3.51 21.46
C HIS A 227 13.22 2.06 21.49
N THR A 228 13.26 1.48 22.68
CA THR A 228 13.50 0.04 22.86
C THR A 228 12.35 -0.56 23.66
N PHE A 229 11.72 -1.56 23.07
CA PHE A 229 10.64 -2.34 23.67
C PHE A 229 11.18 -3.70 24.08
N GLY A 230 11.44 -3.88 25.38
CA GLY A 230 11.86 -5.15 25.94
C GLY A 230 10.65 -6.01 26.32
N VAL A 231 10.47 -7.15 25.67
CA VAL A 231 9.40 -8.10 25.95
C VAL A 231 10.02 -9.32 26.60
N ARG A 232 9.74 -9.54 27.88
CA ARG A 232 10.15 -10.75 28.61
C ARG A 232 8.98 -11.70 28.66
N LEU A 233 9.04 -12.75 27.86
CA LEU A 233 8.04 -13.80 27.81
C LEU A 233 8.28 -14.83 28.93
N PRO A 234 7.20 -15.50 29.42
CA PRO A 234 7.34 -16.56 30.41
C PRO A 234 8.04 -17.78 29.81
N ASP A 235 8.72 -18.55 30.66
CA ASP A 235 9.35 -19.80 30.27
C ASP A 235 8.36 -20.99 30.34
N VAL A 236 7.05 -20.71 30.39
CA VAL A 236 5.97 -21.71 30.47
C VAL A 236 4.88 -21.41 29.46
N LYS A 237 4.17 -22.42 28.97
CA LYS A 237 3.01 -22.32 28.10
C LYS A 237 1.81 -23.08 28.64
N THR A 238 0.62 -22.79 28.17
CA THR A 238 -0.57 -23.59 28.49
C THR A 238 -0.36 -25.05 28.15
N GLY A 239 -0.71 -25.93 29.09
CA GLY A 239 -0.49 -27.37 29.01
C GLY A 239 0.80 -27.86 29.68
N ASP A 240 1.70 -26.96 30.09
CA ASP A 240 2.91 -27.34 30.83
C ASP A 240 2.56 -27.86 32.23
N HIS A 241 3.38 -28.79 32.71
CA HIS A 241 3.31 -29.30 34.06
C HIS A 241 4.46 -28.71 34.87
N LEU A 242 4.10 -28.13 36.03
CA LEU A 242 5.04 -27.52 36.95
C LEU A 242 5.01 -28.26 38.28
N PHE A 243 6.15 -28.46 38.88
CA PHE A 243 6.25 -28.95 40.26
C PHE A 243 6.39 -27.73 41.19
N LEU A 244 5.37 -27.46 41.98
CA LEU A 244 5.31 -26.34 42.90
C LEU A 244 4.67 -26.79 44.22
N ASP A 245 5.22 -26.35 45.35
CA ASP A 245 4.66 -26.60 46.70
C ASP A 245 4.30 -28.08 46.93
N GLU A 246 5.22 -28.98 46.63
CA GLU A 246 5.06 -30.42 46.74
C GLU A 246 3.89 -31.01 45.93
N GLY A 247 3.48 -30.35 44.87
CA GLY A 247 2.41 -30.82 43.97
C GLY A 247 2.74 -30.63 42.48
N VAL A 248 2.06 -31.43 41.65
CA VAL A 248 2.12 -31.26 40.20
C VAL A 248 0.94 -30.39 39.74
N TRP A 249 1.24 -29.34 39.01
CA TRP A 249 0.30 -28.36 38.54
C TRP A 249 0.33 -28.28 37.02
N CYS A 250 -0.82 -28.21 36.36
CA CYS A 250 -0.94 -27.93 34.93
C CYS A 250 -1.25 -26.46 34.71
N VAL A 251 -0.54 -25.82 33.79
CA VAL A 251 -0.82 -24.46 33.34
C VAL A 251 -2.04 -24.50 32.43
N THR A 252 -3.17 -24.00 32.92
CA THR A 252 -4.45 -24.03 32.17
C THR A 252 -4.65 -22.79 31.31
N ARG A 253 -4.09 -21.66 31.70
CA ARG A 253 -4.19 -20.38 30.98
C ARG A 253 -3.07 -19.44 31.39
N ILE A 254 -2.56 -18.71 30.43
CA ILE A 254 -1.65 -17.58 30.68
C ILE A 254 -2.38 -16.29 30.29
N ASP A 255 -2.40 -15.33 31.20
CA ASP A 255 -3.01 -14.03 30.98
C ASP A 255 -2.03 -12.93 31.41
N ARG A 256 -1.48 -12.21 30.45
CA ARG A 256 -0.50 -11.14 30.64
C ARG A 256 0.58 -11.46 31.67
N ARG A 257 0.34 -11.23 32.96
CA ARG A 257 1.30 -11.40 34.06
C ARG A 257 0.98 -12.55 34.99
N LYS A 258 -0.07 -13.34 34.72
CA LYS A 258 -0.54 -14.42 35.59
C LYS A 258 -0.72 -15.70 34.81
N ALA A 259 -0.39 -16.81 35.42
CA ALA A 259 -0.74 -18.13 34.91
C ALA A 259 -1.78 -18.76 35.86
N ASN A 260 -2.84 -19.30 35.31
CA ASN A 260 -3.80 -20.10 36.04
C ASN A 260 -3.31 -21.54 36.06
N LEU A 261 -3.25 -22.09 37.27
CA LEU A 261 -2.76 -23.44 37.50
C LEU A 261 -3.87 -24.32 38.04
N LYS A 262 -3.93 -25.55 37.58
CA LYS A 262 -4.78 -26.61 38.11
C LYS A 262 -3.91 -27.67 38.76
N ARG A 263 -4.12 -27.96 40.04
CA ARG A 263 -3.41 -29.04 40.74
C ARG A 263 -3.86 -30.38 40.19
N LEU A 264 -2.92 -31.27 39.90
CA LEU A 264 -3.17 -32.60 39.39
C LEU A 264 -2.98 -33.66 40.46
N ILE A 265 -1.95 -33.48 41.30
CA ILE A 265 -1.60 -34.37 42.41
C ILE A 265 -1.18 -33.49 43.61
#